data_fd48772d06619b9ec666dde4771e6c6b
#
_entry.id   fd48772d06619b9ec666dde4771e6c6b
#
_cell.length_a   1.000
_cell.length_b   1.000
_cell.length_c   1.000
_cell.angle_alpha   90.00
_cell.angle_beta   90.00
_cell.angle_gamma   90.00
#
_symmetry.space_group_name_H-M   'P 1'
#
loop_
_entity.id
_entity.type
_entity.pdbx_description
1 polymer ?
#
loop_
_entity_poly.entity_id
_entity_poly.type
_entity_poly.pdbx_seq_one_letter_code
_entity_poly.pdbx_strand_id
1 'polypeptide(L)'
;MTFNGFAKRFVIRDAEGMYFVPVADVDRVEADGDYVAVIAGGRHHLVRQAMHVLESRLDPAEFVRVHRSHMVRIERIRRVEPCGHGEYELTRADGIRVTSSRSYREQVRRLLR
;
A
#
# COMPACT_ATOMS: atom_id res chain seq x y z
N MET A 1 -6.56 -1.04 -28.62
CA MET A 1 -5.90 -0.12 -27.68
C MET A 1 -5.49 -0.85 -26.41
N THR A 2 -4.27 -0.69 -26.02
CA THR A 2 -3.77 -1.32 -24.80
C THR A 2 -3.96 -0.37 -23.61
N PHE A 3 -4.51 -0.90 -22.55
CA PHE A 3 -4.74 -0.15 -21.34
C PHE A 3 -4.17 -0.94 -20.16
N ASN A 4 -3.22 -0.37 -19.43
CA ASN A 4 -2.59 -1.08 -18.33
C ASN A 4 -3.42 -1.13 -17.05
N GLY A 5 -4.46 -0.32 -16.94
CA GLY A 5 -5.39 -0.36 -15.82
C GLY A 5 -4.90 0.26 -14.53
N PHE A 6 -3.64 0.73 -14.47
CA PHE A 6 -3.07 1.24 -13.22
C PHE A 6 -3.11 2.76 -13.17
N ALA A 7 -3.39 3.26 -11.95
CA ALA A 7 -3.43 4.69 -11.72
C ALA A 7 -2.04 5.29 -11.79
N LYS A 8 -1.94 6.50 -12.32
CA LYS A 8 -0.70 7.29 -12.31
C LYS A 8 -0.68 8.28 -11.16
N ARG A 9 -1.86 8.66 -10.66
CA ARG A 9 -2.01 9.61 -9.57
C ARG A 9 -3.32 9.35 -8.84
N PHE A 10 -3.37 9.82 -7.61
CA PHE A 10 -4.62 9.87 -6.84
C PHE A 10 -5.17 11.29 -6.88
N VAL A 11 -6.48 11.40 -6.96
CA VAL A 11 -7.18 12.69 -6.83
C VAL A 11 -7.67 12.79 -5.40
N ILE A 12 -7.18 13.80 -4.69
CA ILE A 12 -7.53 14.03 -3.28
C ILE A 12 -8.50 15.21 -3.24
N ARG A 13 -9.59 15.05 -2.49
CA ARG A 13 -10.60 16.10 -2.34
C ARG A 13 -10.52 16.67 -0.94
N ASP A 14 -10.53 17.99 -0.84
CA ASP A 14 -10.60 18.69 0.43
C ASP A 14 -11.60 19.85 0.34
N ALA A 15 -11.68 20.67 1.38
CA ALA A 15 -12.62 21.78 1.44
C ALA A 15 -12.38 22.87 0.38
N GLU A 16 -11.17 22.93 -0.15
CA GLU A 16 -10.77 23.96 -1.12
C GLU A 16 -10.85 23.47 -2.56
N GLY A 17 -11.02 22.16 -2.77
CA GLY A 17 -11.08 21.60 -4.12
C GLY A 17 -10.43 20.24 -4.22
N MET A 18 -9.59 20.09 -5.23
CA MET A 18 -8.92 18.82 -5.51
C MET A 18 -7.45 19.07 -5.78
N TYR A 19 -6.62 18.12 -5.37
CA TYR A 19 -5.20 18.12 -5.73
C TYR A 19 -4.75 16.69 -6.06
N PHE A 20 -3.58 16.57 -6.65
CA PHE A 20 -3.08 15.29 -7.12
C PHE A 20 -1.88 14.84 -6.29
N VAL A 21 -1.84 13.52 -6.02
CA VAL A 21 -0.67 12.87 -5.44
C VAL A 21 -0.21 11.82 -6.45
N PRO A 22 1.00 11.97 -7.02
CA PRO A 22 1.51 10.97 -7.95
C PRO A 22 1.69 9.63 -7.25
N VAL A 23 1.32 8.54 -7.91
CA VAL A 23 1.53 7.19 -7.36
C VAL A 23 3.01 6.95 -7.09
N ALA A 24 3.90 7.52 -7.92
CA ALA A 24 5.34 7.39 -7.73
C ALA A 24 5.84 7.92 -6.38
N ASP A 25 5.11 8.84 -5.75
CA ASP A 25 5.48 9.42 -4.46
C ASP A 25 4.90 8.66 -3.27
N VAL A 26 4.03 7.68 -3.52
CA VAL A 26 3.32 6.96 -2.46
C VAL A 26 4.20 5.84 -1.90
N ASP A 27 4.37 5.84 -0.58
CA ASP A 27 5.16 4.82 0.12
C ASP A 27 4.30 3.67 0.63
N ARG A 28 3.10 3.97 1.06
CA ARG A 28 2.18 2.98 1.60
C ARG A 28 0.75 3.51 1.61
N VAL A 29 -0.17 2.59 1.85
CA VAL A 29 -1.61 2.89 1.92
C VAL A 29 -2.17 2.18 3.15
N GLU A 30 -2.93 2.89 3.96
CA GLU A 30 -3.48 2.35 5.21
C GLU A 30 -4.97 2.66 5.31
N ALA A 31 -5.75 1.69 5.80
CA ALA A 31 -7.16 1.92 6.09
C ALA A 31 -7.32 2.86 7.27
N ASP A 32 -8.28 3.78 7.19
CA ASP A 32 -8.54 4.79 8.21
C ASP A 32 -10.05 5.06 8.26
N GLY A 33 -10.77 4.23 9.01
CA GLY A 33 -12.23 4.31 9.08
C GLY A 33 -12.87 4.07 7.71
N ASP A 34 -13.69 5.02 7.27
CA ASP A 34 -14.34 4.98 5.96
C ASP A 34 -13.43 5.46 4.83
N TYR A 35 -12.20 5.83 5.16
CA TYR A 35 -11.21 6.35 4.22
C TYR A 35 -10.03 5.43 4.12
N VAL A 36 -9.24 5.66 3.11
CA VAL A 36 -7.92 5.07 2.96
C VAL A 36 -6.92 6.21 2.94
N ALA A 37 -5.90 6.12 3.78
CA ALA A 37 -4.82 7.10 3.79
C ALA A 37 -3.77 6.68 2.78
N VAL A 38 -3.52 7.53 1.79
CA VAL A 38 -2.42 7.40 0.85
C VAL A 38 -1.27 8.22 1.43
N ILE A 39 -0.14 7.57 1.74
CA ILE A 39 0.94 8.20 2.50
C ILE A 39 2.13 8.44 1.57
N ALA A 40 2.49 9.71 1.43
CA ALA A 40 3.58 10.15 0.56
C ALA A 40 4.41 11.19 1.33
N GLY A 41 5.72 10.95 1.46
CA GLY A 41 6.60 11.86 2.18
C GLY A 41 6.19 12.11 3.62
N GLY A 42 5.61 11.09 4.28
CA GLY A 42 5.12 11.21 5.66
C GLY A 42 3.77 11.89 5.80
N ARG A 43 3.18 12.40 4.71
CA ARG A 43 1.87 13.05 4.75
C ARG A 43 0.77 12.07 4.40
N HIS A 44 -0.34 12.14 5.14
CA HIS A 44 -1.52 11.30 4.94
C HIS A 44 -2.53 12.05 4.08
N HIS A 45 -2.89 11.45 2.95
CA HIS A 45 -3.89 12.01 2.03
C HIS A 45 -5.08 11.06 2.00
N LEU A 46 -6.26 11.55 2.40
CA LEU A 46 -7.43 10.68 2.57
C LEU A 46 -8.22 10.55 1.27
N VAL A 47 -8.52 9.30 0.92
CA VAL A 47 -9.35 8.95 -0.23
C VAL A 47 -10.53 8.13 0.28
N ARG A 48 -11.74 8.49 -0.12
CA ARG A 48 -12.93 7.73 0.29
C ARG A 48 -13.18 6.58 -0.66
N GLN A 49 -12.42 5.53 -0.49
CA GLN A 49 -12.55 4.28 -1.25
C GLN A 49 -12.20 3.11 -0.36
N ALA A 50 -12.71 1.93 -0.73
CA ALA A 50 -12.31 0.70 -0.06
C ALA A 50 -10.90 0.30 -0.46
N MET A 51 -10.18 -0.36 0.45
CA MET A 51 -8.81 -0.82 0.20
C MET A 51 -8.72 -1.70 -1.05
N HIS A 52 -9.66 -2.63 -1.25
CA HIS A 52 -9.61 -3.52 -2.40
C HIS A 52 -9.76 -2.77 -3.74
N VAL A 53 -10.47 -1.64 -3.74
CA VAL A 53 -10.61 -0.81 -4.93
C VAL A 53 -9.27 -0.15 -5.27
N LEU A 54 -8.60 0.40 -4.25
CA LEU A 54 -7.28 0.98 -4.46
C LEU A 54 -6.27 -0.08 -4.90
N GLU A 55 -6.32 -1.26 -4.30
CA GLU A 55 -5.43 -2.35 -4.68
C GLU A 55 -5.54 -2.68 -6.16
N SER A 56 -6.77 -2.70 -6.69
CA SER A 56 -6.99 -3.00 -8.11
C SER A 56 -6.43 -1.93 -9.05
N ARG A 57 -6.20 -0.73 -8.54
CA ARG A 57 -5.68 0.40 -9.31
C ARG A 57 -4.16 0.53 -9.26
N LEU A 58 -3.51 -0.22 -8.37
CA LEU A 58 -2.06 -0.17 -8.18
C LEU A 58 -1.39 -1.37 -8.81
N ASP A 59 -0.19 -1.15 -9.35
CA ASP A 59 0.58 -2.20 -10.00
C ASP A 59 1.10 -3.19 -8.93
N PRO A 60 0.76 -4.49 -9.04
CA PRO A 60 1.25 -5.49 -8.09
C PRO A 60 2.77 -5.71 -8.16
N ALA A 61 3.44 -5.23 -9.21
CA ALA A 61 4.90 -5.22 -9.27
C ALA A 61 5.50 -4.13 -8.40
N GLU A 62 4.70 -3.13 -7.99
CA GLU A 62 5.17 -1.99 -7.19
C GLU A 62 4.62 -1.98 -5.77
N PHE A 63 3.43 -2.53 -5.55
CA PHE A 63 2.76 -2.54 -4.24
C PHE A 63 2.32 -3.94 -3.88
N VAL A 64 2.43 -4.26 -2.60
CA VAL A 64 1.95 -5.53 -2.06
C VAL A 64 1.00 -5.28 -0.90
N ARG A 65 -0.13 -5.97 -0.91
CA ARG A 65 -1.05 -5.95 0.22
C ARG A 65 -0.58 -7.00 1.22
N VAL A 66 -0.30 -6.55 2.44
CA VAL A 66 0.27 -7.41 3.50
C VAL A 66 -0.71 -7.65 4.63
N HIS A 67 -1.78 -6.85 4.67
CA HIS A 67 -2.82 -6.93 5.67
C HIS A 67 -4.09 -6.34 5.07
N ARG A 68 -5.27 -6.70 5.61
CA ARG A 68 -6.51 -6.10 5.11
C ARG A 68 -6.49 -4.58 5.16
N SER A 69 -5.70 -4.02 6.07
CA SER A 69 -5.60 -2.58 6.30
C SER A 69 -4.31 -1.93 5.81
N HIS A 70 -3.43 -2.69 5.15
CA HIS A 70 -2.10 -2.19 4.79
C HIS A 70 -1.64 -2.65 3.42
N MET A 71 -1.18 -1.72 2.60
CA MET A 71 -0.40 -1.98 1.39
C MET A 71 0.92 -1.21 1.49
N VAL A 72 2.00 -1.80 1.00
CA VAL A 72 3.33 -1.20 1.09
C VAL A 72 3.97 -1.19 -0.30
N ARG A 73 4.68 -0.11 -0.64
CA ARG A 73 5.53 -0.08 -1.83
C ARG A 73 6.66 -1.09 -1.63
N ILE A 74 6.82 -2.00 -2.58
CA ILE A 74 7.76 -3.13 -2.45
C ILE A 74 9.18 -2.63 -2.24
N GLU A 75 9.62 -1.63 -2.97
CA GLU A 75 10.99 -1.13 -2.84
C GLU A 75 11.27 -0.41 -1.50
N ARG A 76 10.24 -0.14 -0.69
CA ARG A 76 10.40 0.41 0.65
C ARG A 76 10.51 -0.66 1.73
N ILE A 77 10.43 -1.93 1.36
CA ILE A 77 10.61 -3.04 2.29
C ILE A 77 12.10 -3.37 2.33
N ARG A 78 12.67 -3.37 3.52
CA ARG A 78 14.10 -3.63 3.72
C ARG A 78 14.38 -5.04 4.25
N ARG A 79 13.44 -5.60 4.98
CA ARG A 79 13.63 -6.91 5.59
C ARG A 79 12.30 -7.61 5.76
N VAL A 80 12.29 -8.93 5.56
CA VAL A 80 11.13 -9.78 5.77
C VAL A 80 11.58 -10.97 6.60
N GLU A 81 10.95 -11.18 7.75
CA GLU A 81 11.28 -12.27 8.66
C GLU A 81 10.04 -13.08 8.97
N PRO A 82 10.11 -14.42 8.91
CA PRO A 82 9.01 -15.25 9.42
C PRO A 82 8.87 -15.04 10.93
N CYS A 83 7.64 -14.89 11.42
CA CYS A 83 7.39 -14.76 12.86
C CYS A 83 6.40 -15.78 13.39
N GLY A 84 6.22 -16.89 12.66
CA GLY A 84 5.36 -18.01 13.07
C GLY A 84 3.93 -17.87 12.58
N HIS A 85 3.21 -18.98 12.61
CA HIS A 85 1.78 -19.05 12.25
C HIS A 85 1.43 -18.50 10.85
N GLY A 86 2.40 -18.53 9.92
CA GLY A 86 2.19 -18.02 8.55
C GLY A 86 2.25 -16.51 8.44
N GLU A 87 2.71 -15.84 9.48
CA GLU A 87 2.88 -14.38 9.48
C GLU A 87 4.34 -14.02 9.21
N TYR A 88 4.52 -12.80 8.70
CA TYR A 88 5.85 -12.23 8.46
C TYR A 88 5.93 -10.86 9.11
N GLU A 89 7.11 -10.52 9.63
CA GLU A 89 7.41 -9.17 10.05
C GLU A 89 8.19 -8.49 8.94
N LEU A 90 7.65 -7.37 8.45
CA LEU A 90 8.28 -6.58 7.41
C LEU A 90 8.85 -5.31 8.04
N THR A 91 10.11 -5.02 7.76
CA THR A 91 10.73 -3.78 8.21
C THR A 91 10.80 -2.82 7.02
N ARG A 92 10.19 -1.65 7.17
CA ARG A 92 10.18 -0.61 6.13
C ARG A 92 11.47 0.18 6.14
N ALA A 93 11.69 0.95 5.09
CA ALA A 93 12.86 1.83 4.95
C ALA A 93 12.99 2.83 6.10
N ASP A 94 11.85 3.24 6.70
CA ASP A 94 11.83 4.16 7.85
C ASP A 94 12.08 3.44 9.19
N GLY A 95 12.31 2.14 9.17
CA GLY A 95 12.58 1.34 10.36
C GLY A 95 11.32 0.82 11.06
N ILE A 96 10.14 1.22 10.62
CA ILE A 96 8.89 0.75 11.22
C ILE A 96 8.62 -0.68 10.79
N ARG A 97 8.18 -1.50 11.74
CA ARG A 97 7.85 -2.90 11.52
C ARG A 97 6.35 -3.09 11.37
N VAL A 98 5.96 -3.90 10.41
CA VAL A 98 4.56 -4.23 10.13
C VAL A 98 4.44 -5.74 10.06
N THR A 99 3.46 -6.29 10.78
CA THR A 99 3.19 -7.73 10.72
C THR A 99 2.14 -8.01 9.65
N SER A 100 2.46 -8.88 8.70
CA SER A 100 1.49 -9.31 7.70
C SER A 100 0.49 -10.28 8.35
N SER A 101 -0.75 -10.28 7.86
CA SER A 101 -1.72 -11.28 8.29
C SER A 101 -1.56 -12.57 7.50
N ARG A 102 -1.98 -13.69 8.09
CA ARG A 102 -1.92 -15.00 7.43
C ARG A 102 -2.68 -15.03 6.10
N SER A 103 -3.75 -14.26 6.00
CA SER A 103 -4.56 -14.21 4.78
C SER A 103 -3.79 -13.67 3.58
N TYR A 104 -2.70 -12.94 3.82
CA TYR A 104 -1.90 -12.30 2.78
C TYR A 104 -0.51 -12.91 2.66
N ARG A 105 -0.28 -14.09 3.27
CA ARG A 105 1.04 -14.71 3.27
C ARG A 105 1.57 -15.04 1.86
N GLU A 106 0.68 -15.41 0.95
CA GLU A 106 1.12 -15.73 -0.41
C GLU A 106 1.65 -14.51 -1.15
N GLN A 107 1.02 -13.35 -0.94
CA GLN A 107 1.49 -12.10 -1.51
C GLN A 107 2.89 -11.77 -1.00
N VAL A 108 3.13 -11.96 0.30
CA VAL A 108 4.44 -11.71 0.89
C VAL A 108 5.47 -12.73 0.38
N ARG A 109 5.10 -14.01 0.29
CA ARG A 109 5.99 -15.06 -0.22
C ARG A 109 6.47 -14.79 -1.63
N ARG A 110 5.62 -14.21 -2.47
CA ARG A 110 6.00 -13.87 -3.85
C ARG A 110 7.17 -12.88 -3.90
N LEU A 111 7.33 -12.05 -2.88
CA LEU A 111 8.44 -11.12 -2.79
C LEU A 111 9.78 -11.83 -2.58
N LEU A 112 9.75 -13.05 -2.08
CA LEU A 112 10.94 -13.80 -1.65
C LEU A 112 11.44 -14.77 -2.71
N ARG A 113 10.82 -14.77 -3.88
CA ARG A 113 11.18 -15.65 -5.00
C ARG A 113 12.23 -15.03 -5.88
#